data_ba147785b5e085a3f251f6991d6aebbc
#
_entry.id   ba147785b5e085a3f251f6991d6aebbc
#
_cell.length_a   1.000
_cell.length_b   1.000
_cell.length_c   1.000
_cell.angle_alpha   90.00
_cell.angle_beta   90.00
_cell.angle_gamma   90.00
#
_symmetry.space_group_name_H-M   'P 1'
#
loop_
_entity.id
_entity.type
_entity.pdbx_description
1 polymer ?
#
loop_
_entity_poly.entity_id
_entity_poly.type
_entity_poly.pdbx_seq_one_letter_code
_entity_poly.pdbx_strand_id
1 'polypeptide(L)'
;MICSTPKDESRIHQNTLLRSLQRGFTLTEVMTVIAVVGVLLAIIIPSLKSLSDQAAGATELAAARQLSQGYVGYATDTNGELMPGYLSQSPGDEHYEGNYDVQGPDGNLLGGPAKRRWTWRILPYLDDAVDSLFVNEARQYIDQRRGTDGFAYLTSVFPSFGLNGEWIGGMQGSIYGDLHTLGRFTGQCYYAQRLAEVQRPADQLLFGSSRGGGPQGDSDVEGFFFIQSPYYLTTGWRWAEDEDGGPLYEEPLAPSKSGYLSLRIRGKSATSMLDGSTALRSMQELADMRLWTNQAWKPDWVLDLQNP
;
A
#
# COMPACT_ATOMS: atom_id res chain seq x y z
N MET A 1 -82.40 -61.35 -34.31
CA MET A 1 -81.61 -62.03 -33.27
C MET A 1 -80.83 -60.97 -32.60
N ILE A 2 -81.32 -60.35 -31.57
CA ILE A 2 -81.15 -60.45 -30.16
C ILE A 2 -79.63 -60.61 -29.82
N CYS A 3 -79.03 -59.55 -29.28
CA CYS A 3 -78.24 -59.68 -28.10
C CYS A 3 -78.05 -58.30 -27.40
N SER A 4 -78.54 -58.30 -26.20
CA SER A 4 -78.54 -57.26 -25.21
C SER A 4 -77.15 -56.97 -24.66
N THR A 5 -76.86 -55.70 -24.44
CA THR A 5 -75.73 -55.26 -23.65
C THR A 5 -76.09 -55.00 -22.19
N PRO A 6 -75.29 -55.40 -21.22
CA PRO A 6 -75.53 -55.00 -19.83
C PRO A 6 -74.83 -53.61 -19.56
N LYS A 7 -75.57 -52.85 -18.76
CA LYS A 7 -75.12 -51.65 -18.06
C LYS A 7 -73.84 -51.93 -17.25
N ASP A 8 -72.89 -51.15 -17.39
CA ASP A 8 -71.77 -51.05 -16.43
C ASP A 8 -72.00 -49.84 -15.52
N GLU A 9 -72.45 -50.14 -14.33
CA GLU A 9 -72.43 -49.30 -13.15
C GLU A 9 -71.14 -49.47 -12.50
N SER A 10 -70.50 -48.39 -12.11
CA SER A 10 -69.39 -48.24 -11.17
C SER A 10 -68.13 -47.61 -11.77
N ARG A 11 -68.10 -46.33 -11.60
CA ARG A 11 -66.85 -45.65 -11.22
C ARG A 11 -67.12 -44.27 -10.62
N ILE A 12 -67.72 -44.29 -9.45
CA ILE A 12 -67.58 -43.18 -8.54
C ILE A 12 -66.20 -43.41 -7.88
N HIS A 13 -65.16 -43.03 -8.59
CA HIS A 13 -63.83 -42.90 -7.95
C HIS A 13 -63.76 -41.56 -7.27
N GLN A 14 -63.83 -41.61 -6.01
CA GLN A 14 -63.14 -40.88 -4.96
C GLN A 14 -61.98 -40.00 -5.48
N ASN A 15 -62.31 -38.78 -5.90
CA ASN A 15 -61.44 -37.70 -5.87
C ASN A 15 -61.34 -37.15 -4.42
N THR A 16 -60.69 -37.89 -3.53
CA THR A 16 -60.25 -37.37 -2.26
C THR A 16 -59.10 -36.42 -2.59
N LEU A 17 -59.46 -35.20 -2.88
CA LEU A 17 -58.58 -34.06 -2.98
C LEU A 17 -57.81 -34.00 -1.70
N LEU A 18 -56.53 -34.32 -1.81
CA LEU A 18 -55.50 -33.83 -0.92
C LEU A 18 -55.52 -32.30 -1.02
N ARG A 19 -56.46 -31.66 -0.32
CA ARG A 19 -56.32 -30.26 0.06
C ARG A 19 -55.10 -30.19 0.95
N SER A 20 -53.92 -29.94 0.35
CA SER A 20 -52.79 -29.46 1.09
C SER A 20 -53.28 -28.22 1.80
N LEU A 21 -53.36 -28.29 3.12
CA LEU A 21 -53.59 -27.14 3.98
C LEU A 21 -52.44 -26.15 3.74
N GLN A 22 -52.63 -25.25 2.82
CA GLN A 22 -51.83 -24.04 2.71
C GLN A 22 -52.12 -23.25 3.99
N ARG A 23 -51.35 -23.55 5.05
CA ARG A 23 -51.31 -22.69 6.23
C ARG A 23 -50.72 -21.38 5.81
N GLY A 24 -51.53 -20.36 5.65
CA GLY A 24 -51.03 -19.00 5.48
C GLY A 24 -50.26 -18.57 6.75
N PHE A 25 -49.17 -17.90 6.53
CA PHE A 25 -48.40 -17.32 7.65
C PHE A 25 -49.24 -16.30 8.41
N THR A 26 -49.22 -16.37 9.72
CA THR A 26 -49.88 -15.35 10.57
C THR A 26 -49.04 -14.08 10.60
N LEU A 27 -49.64 -12.93 10.78
CA LEU A 27 -48.93 -11.65 10.91
C LEU A 27 -47.88 -11.69 12.05
N THR A 28 -48.23 -12.36 13.15
CA THR A 28 -47.35 -12.52 14.29
C THR A 28 -46.11 -13.37 14.00
N GLU A 29 -46.24 -14.44 13.22
CA GLU A 29 -45.11 -15.26 12.78
C GLU A 29 -44.17 -14.47 11.91
N VAL A 30 -44.69 -13.67 10.96
CA VAL A 30 -43.84 -12.80 10.13
C VAL A 30 -43.13 -11.73 10.98
N MET A 31 -43.86 -11.08 11.90
CA MET A 31 -43.24 -10.06 12.79
C MET A 31 -42.16 -10.66 13.67
N THR A 32 -42.37 -11.87 14.18
CA THR A 32 -41.34 -12.55 15.02
C THR A 32 -40.10 -12.87 14.20
N VAL A 33 -40.23 -13.34 12.95
CA VAL A 33 -39.11 -13.63 12.06
C VAL A 33 -38.32 -12.36 11.72
N ILE A 34 -39.01 -11.26 11.37
CA ILE A 34 -38.30 -9.99 11.07
C ILE A 34 -37.57 -9.45 12.32
N ALA A 35 -38.17 -9.56 13.51
CA ALA A 35 -37.53 -9.15 14.74
C ALA A 35 -36.24 -9.95 15.01
N VAL A 36 -36.30 -11.28 14.87
CA VAL A 36 -35.13 -12.16 15.04
C VAL A 36 -34.06 -11.85 14.00
N VAL A 37 -34.46 -11.73 12.71
CA VAL A 37 -33.51 -11.35 11.63
C VAL A 37 -32.88 -9.99 11.91
N GLY A 38 -33.67 -9.01 12.35
CA GLY A 38 -33.16 -7.68 12.72
C GLY A 38 -32.09 -7.72 13.82
N VAL A 39 -32.31 -8.52 14.87
CA VAL A 39 -31.31 -8.71 15.93
C VAL A 39 -30.05 -9.40 15.42
N LEU A 40 -30.19 -10.42 14.58
CA LEU A 40 -29.04 -11.11 13.98
C LEU A 40 -28.21 -10.17 13.08
N LEU A 41 -28.87 -9.39 12.23
CA LEU A 41 -28.21 -8.41 11.36
C LEU A 41 -27.47 -7.33 12.17
N ALA A 42 -28.06 -6.88 13.28
CA ALA A 42 -27.44 -5.88 14.15
C ALA A 42 -26.10 -6.35 14.74
N ILE A 43 -25.90 -7.65 14.94
CA ILE A 43 -24.65 -8.24 15.43
C ILE A 43 -23.69 -8.55 14.28
N ILE A 44 -24.22 -9.00 13.12
CA ILE A 44 -23.39 -9.44 11.99
C ILE A 44 -22.74 -8.26 11.27
N ILE A 45 -23.45 -7.15 11.04
CA ILE A 45 -22.95 -6.02 10.27
C ILE A 45 -21.64 -5.42 10.86
N PRO A 46 -21.54 -5.08 12.15
CA PRO A 46 -20.30 -4.57 12.73
C PRO A 46 -19.18 -5.61 12.70
N SER A 47 -19.49 -6.90 12.85
CA SER A 47 -18.50 -7.98 12.77
C SER A 47 -17.89 -8.11 11.37
N LEU A 48 -18.70 -7.99 10.31
CA LEU A 48 -18.23 -8.06 8.94
C LEU A 48 -17.27 -6.92 8.60
N LYS A 49 -17.57 -5.70 9.04
CA LYS A 49 -16.65 -4.55 8.85
C LYS A 49 -15.30 -4.80 9.52
N SER A 50 -15.32 -5.28 10.76
CA SER A 50 -14.07 -5.60 11.50
C SER A 50 -13.24 -6.68 10.80
N LEU A 51 -13.89 -7.71 10.23
CA LEU A 51 -13.21 -8.76 9.45
C LEU A 51 -12.62 -8.23 8.14
N SER A 52 -13.37 -7.37 7.43
CA SER A 52 -12.88 -6.73 6.21
C SER A 52 -11.63 -5.90 6.46
N ASP A 53 -11.63 -5.08 7.53
CA ASP A 53 -10.47 -4.26 7.88
C ASP A 53 -9.24 -5.11 8.29
N GLN A 54 -9.47 -6.24 8.96
CA GLN A 54 -8.39 -7.18 9.30
C GLN A 54 -7.81 -7.84 8.06
N ALA A 55 -8.68 -8.26 7.13
CA ALA A 55 -8.25 -8.86 5.86
C ALA A 55 -7.45 -7.86 5.02
N ALA A 56 -7.91 -6.60 4.93
CA ALA A 56 -7.18 -5.54 4.24
C ALA A 56 -5.80 -5.31 4.87
N GLY A 57 -5.72 -5.24 6.21
CA GLY A 57 -4.46 -5.11 6.93
C GLY A 57 -3.51 -6.28 6.70
N ALA A 58 -4.00 -7.51 6.71
CA ALA A 58 -3.20 -8.69 6.43
C ALA A 58 -2.66 -8.68 4.98
N THR A 59 -3.48 -8.27 4.01
CA THR A 59 -3.08 -8.14 2.61
C THR A 59 -1.97 -7.10 2.45
N GLU A 60 -2.09 -5.94 3.11
CA GLU A 60 -1.06 -4.91 3.06
C GLU A 60 0.25 -5.34 3.72
N LEU A 61 0.19 -5.99 4.87
CA LEU A 61 1.39 -6.51 5.51
C LEU A 61 2.09 -7.58 4.67
N ALA A 62 1.32 -8.45 4.00
CA ALA A 62 1.88 -9.43 3.07
C ALA A 62 2.55 -8.78 1.87
N ALA A 63 1.92 -7.76 1.26
CA ALA A 63 2.49 -7.00 0.14
C ALA A 63 3.74 -6.21 0.56
N ALA A 64 3.71 -5.54 1.72
CA ALA A 64 4.88 -4.85 2.26
C ALA A 64 6.07 -5.80 2.50
N ARG A 65 5.79 -7.03 2.97
CA ARG A 65 6.79 -8.08 3.14
C ARG A 65 7.38 -8.52 1.80
N GLN A 66 6.54 -8.74 0.80
CA GLN A 66 6.97 -9.13 -0.53
C GLN A 66 7.87 -8.05 -1.15
N LEU A 67 7.51 -6.76 -1.02
CA LEU A 67 8.32 -5.64 -1.48
C LEU A 67 9.69 -5.61 -0.80
N SER A 68 9.76 -5.78 0.53
CA SER A 68 11.05 -5.80 1.22
C SER A 68 11.91 -6.99 0.83
N GLN A 69 11.31 -8.17 0.59
CA GLN A 69 12.02 -9.35 0.07
C GLN A 69 12.57 -9.09 -1.33
N GLY A 70 11.78 -8.48 -2.23
CA GLY A 70 12.23 -8.07 -3.55
C GLY A 70 13.37 -7.06 -3.50
N TYR A 71 13.30 -6.10 -2.57
CA TYR A 71 14.37 -5.12 -2.36
C TYR A 71 15.68 -5.75 -1.89
N VAL A 72 15.61 -6.67 -0.94
CA VAL A 72 16.78 -7.45 -0.47
C VAL A 72 17.30 -8.38 -1.57
N GLY A 73 16.41 -8.93 -2.39
CA GLY A 73 16.79 -9.69 -3.60
C GLY A 73 17.65 -8.85 -4.54
N TYR A 74 17.21 -7.63 -4.86
CA TYR A 74 18.01 -6.68 -5.63
C TYR A 74 19.38 -6.43 -4.97
N ALA A 75 19.41 -6.12 -3.68
CA ALA A 75 20.66 -5.86 -2.99
C ALA A 75 21.60 -7.08 -3.01
N THR A 76 21.07 -8.29 -2.99
CA THR A 76 21.87 -9.52 -3.09
C THR A 76 22.52 -9.65 -4.47
N ASP A 77 21.78 -9.37 -5.53
CA ASP A 77 22.26 -9.47 -6.92
C ASP A 77 23.26 -8.35 -7.26
N THR A 78 23.17 -7.22 -6.58
CA THR A 78 24.05 -6.05 -6.76
C THR A 78 25.22 -6.00 -5.76
N ASN A 79 25.64 -7.14 -5.21
CA ASN A 79 26.75 -7.22 -4.24
C ASN A 79 26.55 -6.36 -2.98
N GLY A 80 25.32 -6.29 -2.50
CA GLY A 80 24.92 -5.55 -1.31
C GLY A 80 24.58 -4.08 -1.55
N GLU A 81 24.55 -3.61 -2.79
CA GLU A 81 24.16 -2.24 -3.13
C GLU A 81 22.65 -2.05 -2.95
N LEU A 82 22.24 -1.02 -2.22
CA LEU A 82 20.82 -0.74 -1.97
C LEU A 82 20.22 -0.01 -3.17
N MET A 83 18.99 -0.40 -3.56
CA MET A 83 18.30 0.21 -4.69
C MET A 83 18.00 1.69 -4.41
N PRO A 84 18.50 2.63 -5.24
CA PRO A 84 18.14 4.04 -5.09
C PRO A 84 16.65 4.25 -5.32
N GLY A 85 16.01 5.09 -4.51
CA GLY A 85 14.60 5.44 -4.68
C GLY A 85 14.33 6.22 -5.97
N TYR A 86 15.34 7.00 -6.41
CA TYR A 86 15.28 7.81 -7.62
C TYR A 86 16.68 7.92 -8.26
N LEU A 87 16.76 7.71 -9.58
CA LEU A 87 18.02 7.79 -10.33
C LEU A 87 18.35 9.22 -10.74
N SER A 88 19.64 9.53 -10.82
CA SER A 88 20.14 10.82 -11.31
C SER A 88 20.01 10.96 -12.82
N GLN A 89 19.89 12.21 -13.27
CA GLN A 89 20.01 12.60 -14.66
C GLN A 89 21.45 12.96 -15.07
N SER A 90 22.34 13.13 -14.11
CA SER A 90 23.69 13.59 -14.35
C SER A 90 24.63 12.42 -14.69
N PRO A 91 25.30 12.40 -15.85
CA PRO A 91 26.14 11.29 -16.27
C PRO A 91 27.35 11.01 -15.35
N GLY A 92 27.67 11.91 -14.44
CA GLY A 92 28.76 11.73 -13.48
C GLY A 92 28.34 11.15 -12.13
N ASP A 93 27.04 10.92 -11.94
CA ASP A 93 26.55 10.37 -10.68
C ASP A 93 26.58 8.84 -10.72
N GLU A 94 26.78 8.23 -9.56
CA GLU A 94 26.89 6.78 -9.40
C GLU A 94 25.67 6.06 -9.95
N HIS A 95 24.47 6.55 -9.64
CA HIS A 95 23.21 6.01 -10.14
C HIS A 95 22.62 6.87 -11.27
N TYR A 96 23.43 7.13 -12.28
CA TYR A 96 22.97 7.80 -13.48
C TYR A 96 21.95 6.92 -14.25
N GLU A 97 20.81 7.50 -14.63
CA GLU A 97 19.73 6.75 -15.31
C GLU A 97 20.17 6.03 -16.61
N GLY A 98 21.22 6.52 -17.27
CA GLY A 98 21.78 5.90 -18.47
C GLY A 98 22.44 4.53 -18.23
N ASN A 99 22.82 4.21 -16.99
CA ASN A 99 23.42 2.92 -16.61
C ASN A 99 22.40 1.81 -16.35
N TYR A 100 21.10 2.11 -16.44
CA TYR A 100 20.03 1.17 -16.11
C TYR A 100 19.15 0.88 -17.33
N ASP A 101 18.94 -0.38 -17.64
CA ASP A 101 17.96 -0.84 -18.61
C ASP A 101 16.70 -1.28 -17.87
N VAL A 102 15.68 -0.41 -17.85
CA VAL A 102 14.42 -0.64 -17.16
C VAL A 102 13.31 -0.88 -18.18
N GLN A 103 12.70 -2.05 -18.14
CA GLN A 103 11.61 -2.42 -19.01
C GLN A 103 10.25 -2.02 -18.45
N GLY A 104 9.36 -1.58 -19.32
CA GLY A 104 7.96 -1.31 -19.01
C GLY A 104 7.08 -2.54 -19.20
N PRO A 105 5.75 -2.36 -19.06
CA PRO A 105 4.79 -3.46 -19.14
C PRO A 105 4.68 -4.09 -20.53
N ASP A 106 5.14 -3.40 -21.55
CA ASP A 106 5.17 -3.84 -22.95
C ASP A 106 6.53 -4.43 -23.37
N GLY A 107 7.46 -4.56 -22.43
CA GLY A 107 8.82 -5.04 -22.65
C GLY A 107 9.76 -4.01 -23.28
N ASN A 108 9.28 -2.81 -23.59
CA ASN A 108 10.11 -1.73 -24.11
C ASN A 108 10.87 -1.02 -22.99
N LEU A 109 12.01 -0.43 -23.34
CA LEU A 109 12.79 0.36 -22.39
C LEU A 109 12.04 1.63 -22.02
N LEU A 110 11.95 1.87 -20.72
CA LEU A 110 11.38 3.09 -20.15
C LEU A 110 12.39 4.24 -20.23
N GLY A 111 11.86 5.46 -20.29
CA GLY A 111 12.62 6.70 -20.19
C GLY A 111 12.05 7.67 -19.16
N GLY A 112 12.81 8.72 -18.88
CA GLY A 112 12.37 9.82 -18.03
C GLY A 112 11.99 9.42 -16.60
N PRO A 113 11.04 10.13 -15.98
CA PRO A 113 10.69 9.91 -14.57
C PRO A 113 10.18 8.49 -14.23
N ALA A 114 9.55 7.78 -15.17
CA ALA A 114 9.09 6.42 -14.97
C ALA A 114 10.27 5.46 -14.72
N LYS A 115 11.34 5.60 -15.51
CA LYS A 115 12.58 4.83 -15.36
C LYS A 115 13.30 5.14 -14.03
N ARG A 116 13.31 6.41 -13.65
CA ARG A 116 14.08 6.88 -12.49
C ARG A 116 13.55 6.41 -11.14
N ARG A 117 12.23 6.18 -11.02
CA ARG A 117 11.63 5.69 -9.77
C ARG A 117 11.92 4.21 -9.57
N TRP A 118 12.00 3.76 -8.34
CA TRP A 118 12.32 2.37 -7.96
C TRP A 118 11.30 1.33 -8.46
N THR A 119 10.06 1.72 -8.68
CA THR A 119 8.90 0.84 -8.91
C THR A 119 9.08 -0.16 -10.04
N TRP A 120 9.60 0.27 -11.19
CA TRP A 120 9.85 -0.65 -12.31
C TRP A 120 11.11 -1.49 -12.13
N ARG A 121 12.09 -1.01 -11.34
CA ARG A 121 13.35 -1.72 -11.09
C ARG A 121 13.20 -2.87 -10.11
N ILE A 122 12.19 -2.84 -9.25
CA ILE A 122 11.93 -3.92 -8.29
C ILE A 122 11.15 -5.09 -8.92
N LEU A 123 10.44 -4.88 -10.03
CA LEU A 123 9.54 -5.87 -10.61
C LEU A 123 10.20 -7.21 -10.95
N PRO A 124 11.43 -7.27 -11.50
CA PRO A 124 12.12 -8.55 -11.72
C PRO A 124 12.29 -9.40 -10.45
N TYR A 125 12.26 -8.77 -9.29
CA TYR A 125 12.34 -9.42 -7.97
C TYR A 125 10.96 -9.73 -7.36
N LEU A 126 9.89 -9.44 -8.08
CA LEU A 126 8.50 -9.68 -7.73
C LEU A 126 7.78 -10.49 -8.81
N ASP A 127 8.51 -11.40 -9.51
CA ASP A 127 8.01 -12.21 -10.62
C ASP A 127 7.35 -11.38 -11.73
N ASP A 128 7.85 -10.16 -11.98
CA ASP A 128 7.33 -9.17 -12.94
C ASP A 128 5.85 -8.79 -12.72
N ALA A 129 5.34 -9.06 -11.53
CA ALA A 129 3.95 -8.82 -11.19
C ALA A 129 3.71 -7.34 -10.78
N VAL A 130 3.31 -6.50 -11.73
CA VAL A 130 2.91 -5.09 -11.47
C VAL A 130 1.84 -5.01 -10.36
N ASP A 131 0.97 -6.01 -10.29
CA ASP A 131 -0.08 -6.09 -9.28
C ASP A 131 0.46 -6.14 -7.84
N SER A 132 1.69 -6.58 -7.65
CA SER A 132 2.35 -6.61 -6.34
C SER A 132 2.65 -5.22 -5.78
N LEU A 133 2.68 -4.20 -6.64
CA LEU A 133 2.88 -2.80 -6.24
C LEU A 133 1.61 -2.15 -5.71
N PHE A 134 0.44 -2.77 -5.93
CA PHE A 134 -0.86 -2.19 -5.64
C PHE A 134 -1.70 -3.10 -4.76
N VAL A 135 -2.34 -2.52 -3.76
CA VAL A 135 -3.26 -3.22 -2.86
C VAL A 135 -4.59 -2.47 -2.77
N ASN A 136 -5.64 -3.20 -2.40
CA ASN A 136 -6.97 -2.64 -2.15
C ASN A 136 -7.51 -1.80 -3.33
N GLU A 137 -7.97 -0.58 -3.07
CA GLU A 137 -8.58 0.30 -4.08
C GLU A 137 -7.59 0.81 -5.12
N ALA A 138 -6.31 0.97 -4.75
CA ALA A 138 -5.26 1.38 -5.66
C ALA A 138 -5.07 0.40 -6.83
N ARG A 139 -5.34 -0.89 -6.59
CA ARG A 139 -5.33 -1.92 -7.64
C ARG A 139 -6.38 -1.66 -8.70
N GLN A 140 -7.62 -1.36 -8.31
CA GLN A 140 -8.70 -1.05 -9.25
C GLN A 140 -8.38 0.21 -10.08
N TYR A 141 -7.81 1.22 -9.45
CA TYR A 141 -7.39 2.44 -10.11
C TYR A 141 -6.36 2.18 -11.21
N ILE A 142 -5.36 1.34 -10.95
CA ILE A 142 -4.30 1.05 -11.92
C ILE A 142 -4.78 0.09 -13.01
N ASP A 143 -5.61 -0.90 -12.68
CA ASP A 143 -6.16 -1.87 -13.64
C ASP A 143 -7.01 -1.19 -14.74
N GLN A 144 -7.80 -0.17 -14.39
CA GLN A 144 -8.58 0.61 -15.35
C GLN A 144 -7.72 1.38 -16.36
N ARG A 145 -6.43 1.55 -16.07
CA ARG A 145 -5.49 2.31 -16.89
C ARG A 145 -4.50 1.44 -17.64
N ARG A 146 -4.58 0.12 -17.51
CA ARG A 146 -3.74 -0.80 -18.27
C ARG A 146 -3.90 -0.57 -19.78
N GLY A 147 -2.77 -0.49 -20.49
CA GLY A 147 -2.75 -0.26 -21.92
C GLY A 147 -3.09 1.17 -22.38
N THR A 148 -3.27 2.11 -21.44
CA THR A 148 -3.41 3.53 -21.79
C THR A 148 -2.05 4.23 -21.84
N ASP A 149 -1.98 5.33 -22.62
CA ASP A 149 -0.83 6.21 -22.60
C ASP A 149 -0.58 6.75 -21.18
N GLY A 150 0.67 6.68 -20.73
CA GLY A 150 1.03 7.10 -19.38
C GLY A 150 0.88 6.04 -18.29
N PHE A 151 0.40 4.82 -18.59
CA PHE A 151 0.30 3.73 -17.61
C PHE A 151 1.62 3.49 -16.86
N ALA A 152 2.74 3.39 -17.58
CA ALA A 152 4.05 3.20 -16.97
C ALA A 152 4.44 4.36 -16.03
N TYR A 153 4.10 5.59 -16.40
CA TYR A 153 4.32 6.76 -15.54
C TYR A 153 3.47 6.69 -14.25
N LEU A 154 2.16 6.47 -14.38
CA LEU A 154 1.24 6.41 -13.24
C LEU A 154 1.62 5.27 -12.28
N THR A 155 1.93 4.09 -12.81
CA THR A 155 2.44 2.95 -12.02
C THR A 155 3.70 3.33 -11.23
N SER A 156 4.58 4.13 -11.82
CA SER A 156 5.81 4.55 -11.14
C SER A 156 5.59 5.58 -10.05
N VAL A 157 4.55 6.41 -10.16
CA VAL A 157 4.26 7.51 -9.21
C VAL A 157 3.46 7.04 -8.01
N PHE A 158 2.46 6.18 -8.24
CA PHE A 158 1.41 5.87 -7.27
C PHE A 158 1.37 4.39 -6.81
N PRO A 159 2.51 3.75 -6.50
CA PRO A 159 2.46 2.44 -5.84
C PRO A 159 1.86 2.60 -4.45
N SER A 160 1.19 1.56 -3.95
CA SER A 160 0.53 1.57 -2.63
C SER A 160 1.49 1.77 -1.45
N PHE A 161 2.79 1.55 -1.69
CA PHE A 161 3.85 1.70 -0.70
C PHE A 161 4.92 2.68 -1.19
N GLY A 162 5.34 3.56 -0.30
CA GLY A 162 6.47 4.45 -0.52
C GLY A 162 7.75 3.89 0.08
N LEU A 163 8.85 4.05 -0.63
CA LEU A 163 10.18 3.70 -0.16
C LEU A 163 10.74 4.80 0.74
N ASN A 164 11.41 4.45 1.84
CA ASN A 164 12.27 5.34 2.61
C ASN A 164 13.58 5.63 1.86
N GLY A 165 13.47 6.13 0.62
CA GLY A 165 14.60 6.34 -0.26
C GLY A 165 15.50 7.50 0.14
N GLU A 166 15.04 8.37 1.04
CA GLU A 166 15.84 9.49 1.56
C GLU A 166 17.03 8.98 2.39
N TRP A 167 16.82 7.94 3.20
CA TRP A 167 17.82 7.38 4.10
C TRP A 167 18.40 6.04 3.66
N ILE A 168 17.71 5.35 2.70
CA ILE A 168 18.09 4.04 2.20
C ILE A 168 18.19 4.09 0.68
N GLY A 169 19.35 3.75 0.11
CA GLY A 169 19.63 3.75 -1.33
C GLY A 169 19.75 5.13 -1.98
N GLY A 170 19.21 6.17 -1.36
CA GLY A 170 19.26 7.55 -1.83
C GLY A 170 18.18 7.95 -2.83
N MET A 171 17.93 9.27 -2.92
CA MET A 171 17.00 9.93 -3.85
C MET A 171 17.82 10.89 -4.72
N GLN A 172 18.51 10.38 -5.73
CA GLN A 172 19.50 11.15 -6.49
C GLN A 172 18.82 12.08 -7.52
N GLY A 173 19.06 13.39 -7.40
CA GLY A 173 18.47 14.39 -8.29
C GLY A 173 16.95 14.54 -8.19
N SER A 174 16.36 14.13 -7.07
CA SER A 174 14.94 14.33 -6.77
C SER A 174 14.70 15.70 -6.16
N ILE A 175 13.59 16.35 -6.57
CA ILE A 175 13.11 17.59 -5.93
C ILE A 175 12.52 17.35 -4.53
N TYR A 176 12.36 16.09 -4.12
CA TYR A 176 11.66 15.71 -2.89
C TYR A 176 12.57 15.44 -1.67
N GLY A 177 13.86 15.45 -1.85
CA GLY A 177 14.85 15.24 -0.78
C GLY A 177 16.18 14.93 -1.42
N ASP A 178 17.20 15.66 -1.07
CA ASP A 178 18.47 15.56 -1.77
C ASP A 178 19.64 15.51 -0.80
N LEU A 179 19.64 14.46 0.05
CA LEU A 179 20.83 14.12 0.85
C LEU A 179 22.02 13.76 -0.05
N HIS A 180 21.76 13.30 -1.28
CA HIS A 180 22.79 13.04 -2.27
C HIS A 180 23.48 14.33 -2.72
N THR A 181 22.71 15.34 -3.15
CA THR A 181 23.27 16.65 -3.52
C THR A 181 24.04 17.27 -2.34
N LEU A 182 23.47 17.19 -1.14
CA LEU A 182 24.15 17.65 0.07
C LEU A 182 25.49 16.93 0.27
N GLY A 183 25.50 15.60 0.12
CA GLY A 183 26.70 14.78 0.21
C GLY A 183 27.78 15.20 -0.79
N ARG A 184 27.39 15.56 -2.02
CA ARG A 184 28.32 16.10 -3.02
C ARG A 184 28.99 17.41 -2.60
N PHE A 185 28.27 18.30 -1.90
CA PHE A 185 28.82 19.55 -1.39
C PHE A 185 29.70 19.36 -0.15
N THR A 186 29.33 18.42 0.72
CA THR A 186 30.06 18.20 1.99
C THR A 186 31.14 17.13 1.89
N GLY A 187 31.11 16.31 0.84
CA GLY A 187 31.99 15.15 0.69
C GLY A 187 31.63 13.97 1.60
N GLN A 188 30.43 13.96 2.17
CA GLN A 188 29.93 12.92 3.08
C GLN A 188 28.69 12.24 2.52
N CYS A 189 28.46 10.96 2.88
CA CYS A 189 27.25 10.25 2.56
C CYS A 189 26.32 10.20 3.78
N TYR A 190 25.08 10.66 3.62
CA TYR A 190 24.11 10.79 4.71
C TYR A 190 23.02 9.71 4.68
N TYR A 191 23.06 8.77 3.76
CA TYR A 191 22.13 7.64 3.64
C TYR A 191 22.91 6.35 3.44
N ALA A 192 22.30 5.23 3.77
CA ALA A 192 22.90 3.92 3.53
C ALA A 192 22.89 3.60 2.03
N GLN A 193 24.07 3.30 1.47
CA GLN A 193 24.25 2.87 0.08
C GLN A 193 24.36 1.34 -0.04
N ARG A 194 24.81 0.68 1.01
CA ARG A 194 25.03 -0.76 1.05
C ARG A 194 24.31 -1.41 2.22
N LEU A 195 23.87 -2.64 2.01
CA LEU A 195 23.22 -3.43 3.05
C LEU A 195 24.12 -3.59 4.31
N ALA A 196 25.43 -3.72 4.12
CA ALA A 196 26.40 -3.85 5.21
C ALA A 196 26.53 -2.58 6.07
N GLU A 197 26.06 -1.42 5.61
CA GLU A 197 26.06 -0.17 6.36
C GLU A 197 24.88 -0.08 7.32
N VAL A 198 23.84 -0.89 7.12
CA VAL A 198 22.66 -0.88 7.97
C VAL A 198 22.90 -1.73 9.22
N GLN A 199 23.09 -1.07 10.35
CA GLN A 199 23.45 -1.73 11.62
C GLN A 199 22.26 -2.46 12.28
N ARG A 200 21.04 -1.97 12.05
CA ARG A 200 19.80 -2.47 12.68
C ARG A 200 18.71 -2.71 11.64
N PRO A 201 18.86 -3.72 10.76
CA PRO A 201 17.89 -3.96 9.69
C PRO A 201 16.46 -4.20 10.17
N ALA A 202 16.28 -4.78 11.37
CA ALA A 202 14.97 -5.03 11.99
C ALA A 202 14.28 -3.75 12.49
N ASP A 203 15.04 -2.69 12.74
CA ASP A 203 14.53 -1.39 13.18
C ASP A 203 14.50 -0.36 12.03
N GLN A 204 15.03 -0.72 10.85
CA GLN A 204 15.14 0.22 9.74
C GLN A 204 13.94 0.12 8.82
N LEU A 205 13.07 1.14 8.84
CA LEU A 205 11.90 1.27 7.98
C LEU A 205 12.33 1.30 6.51
N LEU A 206 11.80 0.38 5.71
CA LEU A 206 12.07 0.32 4.28
C LEU A 206 10.88 0.82 3.47
N PHE A 207 9.70 0.24 3.67
CA PHE A 207 8.46 0.66 3.01
C PHE A 207 7.37 0.99 4.01
N GLY A 208 6.52 1.95 3.67
CA GLY A 208 5.28 2.25 4.40
C GLY A 208 4.12 2.48 3.44
N SER A 209 2.90 2.14 3.87
CA SER A 209 1.69 2.51 3.12
C SER A 209 1.69 3.99 2.85
N SER A 210 1.47 4.38 1.59
CA SER A 210 1.66 5.76 1.14
C SER A 210 0.41 6.33 0.48
N ARG A 211 0.35 7.66 0.40
CA ARG A 211 -0.62 8.44 -0.35
C ARG A 211 0.05 9.63 -0.99
N GLY A 212 -0.44 10.05 -2.15
CA GLY A 212 0.08 11.20 -2.88
C GLY A 212 -1.02 12.13 -3.34
N GLY A 213 -0.66 13.34 -3.77
CA GLY A 213 -1.57 14.21 -4.49
C GLY A 213 -1.82 13.71 -5.90
N GLY A 214 -3.04 13.84 -6.41
CA GLY A 214 -3.39 13.49 -7.79
C GLY A 214 -2.57 14.26 -8.81
N PRO A 215 -2.53 13.81 -10.09
CA PRO A 215 -1.77 14.45 -11.15
C PRO A 215 -2.13 15.93 -11.39
N GLN A 216 -3.28 16.35 -10.93
CA GLN A 216 -3.78 17.74 -11.03
C GLN A 216 -3.73 18.50 -9.70
N GLY A 217 -3.15 17.88 -8.65
CA GLY A 217 -2.98 18.53 -7.34
C GLY A 217 -4.23 18.61 -6.46
N ASP A 218 -5.41 18.21 -6.98
CA ASP A 218 -6.69 18.44 -6.33
C ASP A 218 -7.25 17.23 -5.56
N SER A 219 -6.68 16.04 -5.73
CA SER A 219 -7.17 14.83 -5.08
C SER A 219 -6.05 14.02 -4.45
N ASP A 220 -6.32 13.54 -3.27
CA ASP A 220 -5.51 12.54 -2.60
C ASP A 220 -5.63 11.22 -3.39
N VAL A 221 -4.52 10.62 -3.76
CA VAL A 221 -4.46 9.34 -4.44
C VAL A 221 -3.80 8.34 -3.50
N GLU A 222 -4.44 7.19 -3.30
CA GLU A 222 -3.81 6.10 -2.58
C GLU A 222 -2.55 5.65 -3.31
N GLY A 223 -1.41 5.87 -2.67
CA GLY A 223 -0.11 5.48 -3.17
C GLY A 223 0.79 6.65 -3.55
N PHE A 224 2.07 6.48 -3.24
CA PHE A 224 3.14 7.36 -3.67
C PHE A 224 4.47 6.62 -3.59
N PHE A 225 5.41 6.89 -4.51
CA PHE A 225 6.63 6.08 -4.62
C PHE A 225 7.64 6.28 -3.49
N PHE A 226 7.48 7.29 -2.63
CA PHE A 226 8.37 7.47 -1.47
C PHE A 226 7.60 7.98 -0.25
N ILE A 227 8.20 7.79 0.92
CA ILE A 227 7.77 8.34 2.21
C ILE A 227 8.91 9.17 2.79
N GLN A 228 8.56 10.18 3.59
CA GLN A 228 9.50 11.10 4.20
C GLN A 228 9.46 11.02 5.72
N SER A 229 10.64 11.09 6.32
CA SER A 229 10.81 11.16 7.77
C SER A 229 10.22 12.44 8.38
N PRO A 230 9.87 12.43 9.68
CA PRO A 230 9.31 13.59 10.37
C PRO A 230 10.29 14.76 10.43
N TYR A 231 11.58 14.47 10.56
CA TYR A 231 12.64 15.48 10.62
C TYR A 231 13.53 15.38 9.39
N TYR A 232 14.07 16.51 9.01
CA TYR A 232 15.07 16.64 7.95
C TYR A 232 16.26 17.44 8.51
N LEU A 233 17.14 17.93 7.67
CA LEU A 233 18.30 18.76 8.05
C LEU A 233 17.96 19.78 9.13
N THR A 234 18.80 20.26 9.89
CA THR A 234 18.85 21.42 10.81
C THR A 234 17.55 22.16 11.23
N THR A 235 16.42 21.90 10.61
CA THR A 235 15.17 22.65 10.79
C THR A 235 14.06 21.78 11.33
N GLY A 236 14.12 21.28 12.50
CA GLY A 236 12.99 20.75 13.22
C GLY A 236 11.97 19.91 12.41
N TRP A 237 10.78 19.93 12.87
CA TRP A 237 9.67 19.10 12.42
C TRP A 237 9.18 19.42 10.99
N ARG A 238 9.08 18.40 10.14
CA ARG A 238 8.61 18.52 8.74
C ARG A 238 7.12 18.22 8.59
N TRP A 239 6.62 17.24 9.34
CA TRP A 239 5.21 16.90 9.30
C TRP A 239 4.37 18.00 9.94
N ALA A 240 3.05 17.98 9.78
CA ALA A 240 2.18 18.86 10.54
C ALA A 240 2.13 18.41 12.01
N GLU A 241 2.00 19.38 12.90
CA GLU A 241 1.91 19.17 14.35
C GLU A 241 0.48 19.46 14.83
N ASP A 242 0.03 18.68 15.81
CA ASP A 242 -1.17 18.96 16.57
C ASP A 242 -0.92 20.04 17.66
N GLU A 243 -1.94 20.37 18.43
CA GLU A 243 -1.86 21.38 19.50
C GLU A 243 -0.90 20.98 20.64
N ASP A 244 -0.64 19.68 20.81
CA ASP A 244 0.24 19.11 21.83
C ASP A 244 1.69 18.91 21.31
N GLY A 245 1.96 19.26 20.05
CA GLY A 245 3.27 19.09 19.40
C GLY A 245 3.54 17.68 18.90
N GLY A 246 2.52 16.85 18.77
CA GLY A 246 2.56 15.54 18.16
C GLY A 246 2.32 15.57 16.65
N PRO A 247 2.56 14.44 15.94
CA PRO A 247 2.31 14.38 14.51
C PRO A 247 0.82 14.41 14.20
N LEU A 248 0.38 15.41 13.43
CA LEU A 248 -1.00 15.57 12.99
C LEU A 248 -1.27 14.68 11.76
N TYR A 249 -2.37 13.93 11.81
CA TYR A 249 -2.92 13.22 10.66
C TYR A 249 -4.45 13.41 10.64
N GLU A 250 -4.90 14.48 10.01
CA GLU A 250 -6.31 14.76 9.78
C GLU A 250 -6.56 15.05 8.30
N GLU A 251 -7.68 14.61 7.78
CA GLU A 251 -8.10 14.98 6.43
C GLU A 251 -8.90 16.31 6.50
N PRO A 252 -8.69 17.24 5.56
CA PRO A 252 -7.97 17.11 4.27
C PRO A 252 -6.48 17.57 4.31
N LEU A 253 -5.67 17.02 5.19
CA LEU A 253 -4.25 17.36 5.26
C LEU A 253 -3.51 16.95 3.98
N ALA A 254 -2.72 17.86 3.40
CA ALA A 254 -1.91 17.55 2.23
C ALA A 254 -0.94 16.39 2.51
N PRO A 255 -0.79 15.39 1.61
CA PRO A 255 0.04 14.21 1.83
C PRO A 255 1.48 14.51 2.28
N SER A 256 2.09 15.57 1.76
CA SER A 256 3.43 16.02 2.15
C SER A 256 3.54 16.40 3.63
N LYS A 257 2.43 16.81 4.26
CA LYS A 257 2.39 17.20 5.67
C LYS A 257 2.34 16.02 6.64
N SER A 258 2.16 14.80 6.12
CA SER A 258 2.28 13.54 6.87
C SER A 258 3.37 12.63 6.29
N GLY A 259 4.35 13.20 5.60
CA GLY A 259 5.44 12.44 4.98
C GLY A 259 4.97 11.46 3.91
N TYR A 260 3.87 11.76 3.22
CA TYR A 260 3.20 10.87 2.25
C TYR A 260 2.74 9.53 2.82
N LEU A 261 2.71 9.38 4.15
CA LEU A 261 2.20 8.18 4.80
C LEU A 261 0.67 8.10 4.68
N SER A 262 0.16 6.89 4.52
CA SER A 262 -1.26 6.56 4.58
C SER A 262 -1.56 5.72 5.82
N LEU A 263 -2.53 6.17 6.61
CA LEU A 263 -3.01 5.46 7.81
C LEU A 263 -4.33 4.72 7.55
N ARG A 264 -4.53 4.22 6.32
CA ARG A 264 -5.79 3.62 5.84
C ARG A 264 -6.22 2.35 6.60
N ILE A 265 -5.34 1.70 7.35
CA ILE A 265 -5.67 0.51 8.13
C ILE A 265 -5.93 0.89 9.59
N ARG A 266 -7.16 1.28 9.91
CA ARG A 266 -7.58 1.65 11.28
C ARG A 266 -6.68 2.70 11.93
N GLY A 267 -6.32 3.74 11.19
CA GLY A 267 -5.43 4.80 11.68
C GLY A 267 -3.97 4.36 11.82
N LYS A 268 -3.56 3.31 11.11
CA LYS A 268 -2.18 2.81 11.07
C LYS A 268 -1.69 2.61 9.64
N SER A 269 -0.40 2.75 9.45
CA SER A 269 0.31 2.44 8.20
C SER A 269 0.87 1.02 8.27
N ALA A 270 0.70 0.24 7.21
CA ALA A 270 1.42 -1.01 7.06
C ALA A 270 2.86 -0.70 6.65
N THR A 271 3.80 -1.21 7.41
CA THR A 271 5.23 -0.95 7.24
C THR A 271 6.01 -2.24 7.10
N SER A 272 7.12 -2.20 6.36
CA SER A 272 8.13 -3.24 6.37
C SER A 272 9.50 -2.68 6.71
N MET A 273 10.28 -3.48 7.42
CA MET A 273 11.66 -3.21 7.75
C MET A 273 12.60 -3.87 6.74
N LEU A 274 13.86 -3.48 6.77
CA LEU A 274 14.86 -4.01 5.84
C LEU A 274 15.13 -5.51 6.03
N ASP A 275 14.87 -6.05 7.22
CA ASP A 275 14.95 -7.50 7.50
C ASP A 275 13.72 -8.30 7.00
N GLY A 276 12.72 -7.63 6.42
CA GLY A 276 11.47 -8.23 5.96
C GLY A 276 10.39 -8.37 7.04
N SER A 277 10.63 -7.93 8.27
CA SER A 277 9.58 -7.87 9.29
C SER A 277 8.55 -6.79 8.96
N THR A 278 7.27 -7.03 9.31
CA THR A 278 6.17 -6.11 8.99
C THR A 278 5.29 -5.84 10.21
N ALA A 279 4.77 -4.62 10.30
CA ALA A 279 3.87 -4.22 11.36
C ALA A 279 2.91 -3.09 10.93
N LEU A 280 1.76 -2.98 11.61
CA LEU A 280 0.91 -1.80 11.54
C LEU A 280 1.39 -0.78 12.58
N ARG A 281 1.81 0.40 12.15
CA ARG A 281 2.36 1.46 12.99
C ARG A 281 1.48 2.71 12.95
N SER A 282 1.29 3.31 14.11
CA SER A 282 0.63 4.62 14.24
C SER A 282 1.56 5.75 13.80
N MET A 283 1.01 6.95 13.60
CA MET A 283 1.80 8.13 13.26
C MET A 283 2.82 8.49 14.35
N GLN A 284 2.44 8.32 15.63
CA GLN A 284 3.33 8.54 16.78
C GLN A 284 4.52 7.57 16.79
N GLU A 285 4.29 6.29 16.49
CA GLU A 285 5.38 5.31 16.37
C GLU A 285 6.30 5.66 15.19
N LEU A 286 5.73 6.12 14.07
CA LEU A 286 6.49 6.51 12.89
C LEU A 286 7.23 7.86 13.05
N ALA A 287 6.88 8.67 14.06
CA ALA A 287 7.60 9.90 14.37
C ALA A 287 9.01 9.67 14.96
N ASP A 288 9.35 8.44 15.29
CA ASP A 288 10.67 8.09 15.82
C ASP A 288 11.71 7.98 14.70
N MET A 289 12.67 8.92 14.67
CA MET A 289 13.72 8.96 13.65
C MET A 289 14.64 7.73 13.65
N ARG A 290 14.70 6.97 14.74
CA ARG A 290 15.48 5.72 14.80
C ARG A 290 14.97 4.64 13.86
N LEU A 291 13.70 4.76 13.42
CA LEU A 291 13.13 3.90 12.38
C LEU A 291 13.58 4.30 10.97
N TRP A 292 13.96 5.55 10.74
CA TRP A 292 14.22 6.08 9.42
C TRP A 292 15.69 6.00 9.00
N THR A 293 16.59 6.18 9.97
CA THR A 293 18.04 6.18 9.68
C THR A 293 18.85 5.55 10.81
N ASN A 294 19.95 4.88 10.43
CA ASN A 294 20.95 4.36 11.39
C ASN A 294 21.61 5.43 12.25
N GLN A 295 21.68 6.66 11.73
CA GLN A 295 22.36 7.76 12.38
C GLN A 295 21.60 8.29 13.58
N ALA A 296 20.26 8.08 13.59
CA ALA A 296 19.42 8.53 14.68
C ALA A 296 19.64 7.70 15.95
N TRP A 297 20.04 8.37 17.05
CA TRP A 297 20.22 7.80 18.36
C TRP A 297 19.10 8.17 19.35
N LYS A 298 18.24 9.13 18.96
CA LYS A 298 17.05 9.56 19.73
C LYS A 298 15.86 9.75 18.79
N PRO A 299 14.61 9.74 19.31
CA PRO A 299 13.40 9.84 18.48
C PRO A 299 13.29 11.14 17.69
N ASP A 300 13.68 12.26 18.26
CA ASP A 300 13.68 13.62 17.68
C ASP A 300 15.03 14.01 17.08
N TRP A 301 15.77 13.04 16.56
CA TRP A 301 17.08 13.28 15.96
C TRP A 301 16.96 14.06 14.66
N VAL A 302 17.84 15.02 14.47
CA VAL A 302 17.99 15.83 13.25
C VAL A 302 19.42 15.73 12.77
N LEU A 303 19.62 15.65 11.46
CA LEU A 303 20.96 15.63 10.88
C LEU A 303 21.64 16.99 11.12
N ASP A 304 22.73 16.98 11.88
CA ASP A 304 23.58 18.16 12.10
C ASP A 304 24.75 18.13 11.12
N LEU A 305 24.80 19.08 10.21
CA LEU A 305 25.86 19.19 9.21
C LEU A 305 27.18 19.70 9.77
N GLN A 306 27.17 20.24 10.98
CA GLN A 306 28.36 20.73 11.65
C GLN A 306 29.03 19.65 12.50
N ASN A 307 28.26 18.66 12.96
CA ASN A 307 28.70 17.47 13.69
C ASN A 307 27.94 16.25 13.16
N PRO A 308 28.26 15.76 11.96
CA PRO A 308 27.61 14.63 11.34
C PRO A 308 27.87 13.29 12.01
#